data_c61a6ec211beac7404c20e4d16b723fd
#
_entry.id   c61a6ec211beac7404c20e4d16b723fd
#
_cell.length_a   1.000
_cell.length_b   1.000
_cell.length_c   1.000
_cell.angle_alpha   90.00
_cell.angle_beta   90.00
_cell.angle_gamma   90.00
#
_symmetry.space_group_name_H-M   'P 1'
#
loop_
_entity.id
_entity.type
_entity.pdbx_description
1 polymer ?
#
loop_
_entity_poly.entity_id
_entity_poly.type
_entity_poly.pdbx_seq_one_letter_code
_entity_poly.pdbx_strand_id
1 'polypeptide(L)'
;LETNLKIYLLFIYVLFLFSCHDEKEHTAPAIYPRDSVSVMTSYGVNTLISDSGVIKYKIVTERWEVNQNRNPSRWIFDKGLFLEQFDDKYNVESFIQCDTAYYFDVKKLWELRGRVRILTKDGIRFSSEELFWDQNTHELYSHKFSKLITPERQLQGTYFKSDEHMSHYIVSNSKGLFEPNTMFNNNDNINSDTSKNQQIKRQPALPQKRHTK
;
A
#
# COMPACT_ATOMS: atom_id res chain seq x y z
N LEU A 1 -6.73 63.21 -52.35
CA LEU A 1 -5.61 62.81 -51.47
C LEU A 1 -6.11 61.93 -50.31
N GLU A 2 -7.27 62.22 -49.70
CA GLU A 2 -7.83 61.47 -48.57
C GLU A 2 -8.24 60.05 -48.92
N THR A 3 -8.79 59.80 -50.11
CA THR A 3 -9.23 58.48 -50.54
C THR A 3 -8.04 57.50 -50.69
N ASN A 4 -6.91 57.97 -51.23
CA ASN A 4 -5.69 57.18 -51.39
C ASN A 4 -5.06 56.83 -50.04
N LEU A 5 -5.14 57.71 -49.04
CA LEU A 5 -4.62 57.50 -47.71
C LEU A 5 -5.44 56.38 -46.97
N LYS A 6 -6.75 56.41 -47.12
CA LYS A 6 -7.65 55.34 -46.54
C LYS A 6 -7.39 53.99 -47.15
N ILE A 7 -7.16 53.93 -48.44
CA ILE A 7 -6.81 52.67 -49.15
C ILE A 7 -5.45 52.13 -48.66
N TYR A 8 -4.48 52.98 -48.43
CA TYR A 8 -3.16 52.62 -47.93
C TYR A 8 -3.21 52.07 -46.50
N LEU A 9 -4.00 52.71 -45.63
CA LEU A 9 -4.22 52.28 -44.27
C LEU A 9 -4.95 50.91 -44.22
N LEU A 10 -5.94 50.69 -45.09
CA LEU A 10 -6.65 49.44 -45.20
C LEU A 10 -5.71 48.31 -45.68
N PHE A 11 -4.82 48.60 -46.60
CA PHE A 11 -3.82 47.63 -47.10
C PHE A 11 -2.82 47.21 -46.03
N ILE A 12 -2.35 48.16 -45.21
CA ILE A 12 -1.48 47.90 -44.06
C ILE A 12 -2.21 47.06 -43.01
N TYR A 13 -3.47 47.34 -42.73
CA TYR A 13 -4.29 46.56 -41.81
C TYR A 13 -4.47 45.11 -42.23
N VAL A 14 -4.69 44.86 -43.55
CA VAL A 14 -4.81 43.51 -44.11
C VAL A 14 -3.47 42.76 -44.03
N LEU A 15 -2.32 43.43 -44.19
CA LEU A 15 -1.00 42.81 -44.06
C LEU A 15 -0.72 42.33 -42.63
N PHE A 16 -1.25 43.01 -41.61
CA PHE A 16 -1.15 42.56 -40.19
C PHE A 16 -1.96 41.33 -39.88
N LEU A 17 -3.00 40.98 -40.66
CA LEU A 17 -3.83 39.80 -40.47
C LEU A 17 -3.21 38.49 -40.95
N PHE A 18 -2.16 38.56 -41.77
CA PHE A 18 -1.45 37.36 -42.27
C PHE A 18 -0.20 36.98 -41.50
N SER A 19 0.08 37.63 -40.35
CA SER A 19 1.29 37.40 -39.54
C SER A 19 1.15 36.28 -38.53
N CYS A 20 0.14 35.38 -38.63
CA CYS A 20 0.09 34.16 -37.82
C CYS A 20 0.57 32.97 -38.66
N HIS A 21 1.87 32.77 -38.71
CA HIS A 21 2.46 31.53 -39.20
C HIS A 21 2.80 30.68 -37.99
N ASP A 22 1.93 29.72 -37.69
CA ASP A 22 2.25 28.63 -36.75
C ASP A 22 3.34 27.77 -37.42
N GLU A 23 4.61 28.10 -37.20
CA GLU A 23 5.67 27.11 -37.37
C GLU A 23 5.39 25.98 -36.37
N LYS A 24 4.92 24.85 -36.88
CA LYS A 24 4.94 23.60 -36.13
C LYS A 24 6.39 23.32 -35.80
N GLU A 25 6.80 23.60 -34.56
CA GLU A 25 8.09 23.15 -34.08
C GLU A 25 8.16 21.63 -34.35
N HIS A 26 9.15 21.25 -35.17
CA HIS A 26 9.51 19.86 -35.34
C HIS A 26 10.10 19.34 -34.03
N THR A 27 9.22 19.05 -33.05
CA THR A 27 9.63 18.34 -31.86
C THR A 27 10.10 16.97 -32.32
N ALA A 28 11.31 16.58 -31.93
CA ALA A 28 11.78 15.23 -32.12
C ALA A 28 10.76 14.26 -31.51
N PRO A 29 10.51 13.11 -32.15
CA PRO A 29 9.57 12.13 -31.58
C PRO A 29 9.99 11.80 -30.16
N ALA A 30 9.05 11.84 -29.23
CA ALA A 30 9.31 11.55 -27.82
C ALA A 30 9.98 10.16 -27.72
N ILE A 31 11.18 10.13 -27.14
CA ILE A 31 11.97 8.90 -26.97
C ILE A 31 11.22 7.89 -26.08
N TYR A 32 10.29 8.38 -25.26
CA TYR A 32 9.46 7.55 -24.37
C TYR A 32 7.98 7.82 -24.65
N PRO A 33 7.13 6.79 -24.63
CA PRO A 33 5.69 6.97 -24.66
C PRO A 33 5.26 7.92 -23.53
N ARG A 34 4.42 8.88 -23.83
CA ARG A 34 3.93 9.90 -22.86
C ARG A 34 3.37 9.28 -21.57
N ASP A 35 2.81 8.06 -21.70
CA ASP A 35 2.23 7.30 -20.59
C ASP A 35 3.27 6.66 -19.67
N SER A 36 4.54 6.64 -20.06
CA SER A 36 5.63 6.05 -19.26
C SER A 36 6.40 7.08 -18.42
N VAL A 37 6.16 8.37 -18.64
CA VAL A 37 6.87 9.45 -17.94
C VAL A 37 6.07 9.88 -16.73
N SER A 38 6.75 9.92 -15.58
CA SER A 38 6.17 10.45 -14.34
C SER A 38 5.89 11.95 -14.46
N VAL A 39 4.77 12.38 -13.91
CA VAL A 39 4.45 13.81 -13.81
C VAL A 39 5.37 14.51 -12.81
N MET A 40 5.72 13.80 -11.73
CA MET A 40 6.59 14.32 -10.67
C MET A 40 7.46 13.18 -10.12
N THR A 41 8.73 13.48 -9.86
CA THR A 41 9.62 12.61 -9.08
C THR A 41 10.31 13.45 -8.01
N SER A 42 10.19 13.05 -6.76
CA SER A 42 10.82 13.70 -5.62
C SER A 42 11.77 12.74 -4.93
N TYR A 43 12.87 13.26 -4.40
CA TYR A 43 13.89 12.49 -3.70
C TYR A 43 14.06 13.00 -2.26
N GLY A 44 14.40 12.09 -1.33
CA GLY A 44 14.62 12.45 0.08
C GLY A 44 13.37 13.06 0.71
N VAL A 45 12.21 12.40 0.51
CA VAL A 45 10.90 12.93 0.90
C VAL A 45 10.65 12.68 2.38
N ASN A 46 10.27 13.75 3.10
CA ASN A 46 9.73 13.70 4.46
C ASN A 46 8.57 14.71 4.49
N THR A 47 7.34 14.22 4.43
CA THR A 47 6.16 15.06 4.25
C THR A 47 4.98 14.60 5.08
N LEU A 48 4.09 15.55 5.40
CA LEU A 48 2.82 15.30 6.07
C LEU A 48 1.69 15.33 5.04
N ILE A 49 0.79 14.38 5.14
CA ILE A 49 -0.42 14.31 4.32
C ILE A 49 -1.62 14.63 5.22
N SER A 50 -2.39 15.62 4.83
CA SER A 50 -3.63 15.99 5.50
C SER A 50 -4.84 15.63 4.64
N ASP A 51 -5.91 15.27 5.31
CA ASP A 51 -7.24 15.15 4.72
C ASP A 51 -8.21 16.03 5.53
N SER A 52 -8.98 16.85 4.81
CA SER A 52 -9.97 17.76 5.40
C SER A 52 -9.41 18.63 6.54
N GLY A 53 -8.14 19.04 6.42
CA GLY A 53 -7.46 19.88 7.41
C GLY A 53 -6.86 19.13 8.61
N VAL A 54 -7.01 17.81 8.68
CA VAL A 54 -6.42 16.97 9.74
C VAL A 54 -5.22 16.21 9.15
N ILE A 55 -4.07 16.25 9.82
CA ILE A 55 -2.90 15.47 9.43
C ILE A 55 -3.19 13.99 9.71
N LYS A 56 -3.14 13.17 8.67
CA LYS A 56 -3.43 11.75 8.75
C LYS A 56 -2.17 10.88 8.68
N TYR A 57 -1.20 11.29 7.87
CA TYR A 57 -0.01 10.49 7.63
C TYR A 57 1.25 11.35 7.55
N LYS A 58 2.38 10.77 7.97
CA LYS A 58 3.71 11.25 7.61
C LYS A 58 4.39 10.19 6.76
N ILE A 59 4.88 10.60 5.60
CA ILE A 59 5.57 9.74 4.64
C ILE A 59 7.06 10.10 4.65
N VAL A 60 7.90 9.07 4.82
CA VAL A 60 9.35 9.16 4.66
C VAL A 60 9.77 8.12 3.63
N THR A 61 10.43 8.57 2.57
CA THR A 61 10.91 7.71 1.47
C THR A 61 12.10 8.35 0.77
N GLU A 62 12.98 7.53 0.18
CA GLU A 62 14.05 8.06 -0.65
C GLU A 62 13.56 8.58 -2.01
N ARG A 63 12.49 7.96 -2.57
CA ARG A 63 11.95 8.33 -3.86
C ARG A 63 10.43 8.19 -3.86
N TRP A 64 9.78 9.25 -4.30
CA TRP A 64 8.35 9.31 -4.56
C TRP A 64 8.10 9.73 -5.99
N GLU A 65 7.44 8.91 -6.75
CA GLU A 65 7.07 9.15 -8.13
C GLU A 65 5.55 9.21 -8.26
N VAL A 66 5.05 10.27 -8.88
CA VAL A 66 3.63 10.43 -9.21
C VAL A 66 3.44 10.20 -10.69
N ASN A 67 2.68 9.19 -11.05
CA ASN A 67 2.40 8.86 -12.44
C ASN A 67 0.88 8.89 -12.69
N GLN A 68 0.41 10.07 -13.08
CA GLN A 68 -0.99 10.32 -13.42
C GLN A 68 -1.33 10.02 -14.88
N ASN A 69 -0.32 9.89 -15.75
CA ASN A 69 -0.51 9.60 -17.16
C ASN A 69 -0.77 8.12 -17.43
N ARG A 70 -0.53 7.24 -16.45
CA ARG A 70 -0.86 5.81 -16.54
C ARG A 70 -2.31 5.54 -16.17
N ASN A 71 -2.86 4.49 -16.74
CA ASN A 71 -4.13 3.92 -16.30
C ASN A 71 -3.88 2.51 -15.73
N PRO A 72 -4.09 2.29 -14.42
CA PRO A 72 -4.52 3.25 -13.42
C PRO A 72 -3.41 4.24 -13.00
N SER A 73 -3.83 5.48 -12.67
CA SER A 73 -3.00 6.49 -12.01
C SER A 73 -2.49 5.98 -10.67
N ARG A 74 -1.23 6.29 -10.33
CA ARG A 74 -0.62 5.81 -9.08
C ARG A 74 0.58 6.61 -8.63
N TRP A 75 0.82 6.59 -7.34
CA TRP A 75 2.06 6.97 -6.71
C TRP A 75 2.94 5.74 -6.53
N ILE A 76 4.25 5.88 -6.67
CA ILE A 76 5.23 4.80 -6.60
C ILE A 76 6.30 5.17 -5.58
N PHE A 77 6.58 4.26 -4.67
CA PHE A 77 7.63 4.35 -3.65
C PHE A 77 8.51 3.11 -3.78
N ASP A 78 9.51 3.14 -4.66
CA ASP A 78 10.33 1.97 -5.02
C ASP A 78 11.66 1.88 -4.26
N LYS A 79 11.92 2.82 -3.34
CA LYS A 79 13.14 2.92 -2.53
C LYS A 79 12.86 2.91 -1.03
N GLY A 80 11.91 2.08 -0.64
CA GLY A 80 11.43 2.01 0.74
C GLY A 80 10.37 3.05 1.07
N LEU A 81 9.43 2.66 1.91
CA LEU A 81 8.42 3.51 2.49
C LEU A 81 8.39 3.31 4.00
N PHE A 82 8.43 4.41 4.74
CA PHE A 82 8.06 4.47 6.15
C PHE A 82 6.91 5.47 6.30
N LEU A 83 5.81 5.00 6.88
CA LEU A 83 4.60 5.77 7.06
C LEU A 83 4.21 5.75 8.54
N GLU A 84 3.98 6.94 9.13
CA GLU A 84 3.34 7.11 10.43
C GLU A 84 1.88 7.49 10.20
N GLN A 85 0.96 6.77 10.81
CA GLN A 85 -0.47 7.09 10.81
C GLN A 85 -0.82 7.79 12.11
N PHE A 86 -1.64 8.84 12.02
CA PHE A 86 -2.07 9.64 13.16
C PHE A 86 -3.58 9.56 13.36
N ASP A 87 -3.98 9.67 14.64
CA ASP A 87 -5.37 9.91 15.02
C ASP A 87 -5.75 11.39 14.81
N ASP A 88 -7.01 11.73 15.05
CA ASP A 88 -7.52 13.11 14.89
C ASP A 88 -6.89 14.10 15.89
N LYS A 89 -6.18 13.61 16.92
CA LYS A 89 -5.46 14.41 17.92
C LYS A 89 -3.96 14.50 17.66
N TYR A 90 -3.52 14.01 16.48
CA TYR A 90 -2.12 13.95 16.09
C TYR A 90 -1.25 13.04 16.97
N ASN A 91 -1.84 12.01 17.57
CA ASN A 91 -1.06 10.95 18.21
C ASN A 91 -0.78 9.84 17.18
N VAL A 92 0.39 9.23 17.28
CA VAL A 92 0.74 8.11 16.39
C VAL A 92 -0.11 6.89 16.75
N GLU A 93 -0.84 6.38 15.77
CA GLU A 93 -1.63 5.15 15.89
C GLU A 93 -0.87 3.93 15.40
N SER A 94 -0.13 4.08 14.29
CA SER A 94 0.65 2.98 13.74
C SER A 94 1.85 3.46 12.94
N PHE A 95 2.83 2.57 12.84
CA PHE A 95 3.98 2.66 11.95
C PHE A 95 3.87 1.56 10.90
N ILE A 96 4.05 1.92 9.64
CA ILE A 96 4.03 1.00 8.51
C ILE A 96 5.35 1.13 7.76
N GLN A 97 5.99 0.00 7.43
CA GLN A 97 7.25 -0.04 6.70
C GLN A 97 7.19 -1.13 5.63
N CYS A 98 7.75 -0.85 4.45
CA CYS A 98 7.93 -1.83 3.39
C CYS A 98 9.06 -1.41 2.43
N ASP A 99 9.46 -2.33 1.54
CA ASP A 99 10.50 -2.07 0.54
C ASP A 99 9.95 -1.27 -0.65
N THR A 100 8.72 -1.53 -1.05
CA THR A 100 8.07 -0.89 -2.19
C THR A 100 6.59 -0.68 -1.86
N ALA A 101 6.05 0.47 -2.26
CA ALA A 101 4.63 0.73 -2.16
C ALA A 101 4.08 1.37 -3.43
N TYR A 102 2.81 1.09 -3.70
CA TYR A 102 2.00 1.72 -4.72
C TYR A 102 0.73 2.25 -4.09
N TYR A 103 0.37 3.48 -4.42
CA TYR A 103 -0.92 4.03 -4.05
C TYR A 103 -1.72 4.35 -5.31
N PHE A 104 -2.85 3.68 -5.47
CA PHE A 104 -3.79 3.89 -6.56
C PHE A 104 -4.84 4.92 -6.11
N ASP A 105 -4.64 6.17 -6.49
CA ASP A 105 -5.40 7.32 -6.02
C ASP A 105 -6.90 7.25 -6.35
N VAL A 106 -7.25 6.77 -7.56
CA VAL A 106 -8.65 6.56 -7.97
C VAL A 106 -9.33 5.45 -7.17
N LYS A 107 -8.58 4.38 -6.86
CA LYS A 107 -9.08 3.23 -6.11
C LYS A 107 -8.98 3.40 -4.60
N LYS A 108 -8.25 4.41 -4.13
CA LYS A 108 -7.91 4.59 -2.70
C LYS A 108 -7.26 3.33 -2.09
N LEU A 109 -6.45 2.65 -2.88
CA LEU A 109 -5.84 1.36 -2.53
C LEU A 109 -4.32 1.50 -2.42
N TRP A 110 -3.78 1.14 -1.26
CA TRP A 110 -2.36 0.92 -1.07
C TRP A 110 -2.02 -0.55 -1.33
N GLU A 111 -0.92 -0.77 -2.04
CA GLU A 111 -0.29 -2.06 -2.25
C GLU A 111 1.14 -1.99 -1.74
N LEU A 112 1.43 -2.68 -0.64
CA LEU A 112 2.71 -2.71 0.03
C LEU A 112 3.40 -4.04 -0.26
N ARG A 113 4.69 -4.01 -0.61
CA ARG A 113 5.45 -5.19 -1.00
C ARG A 113 6.85 -5.20 -0.39
N GLY A 114 7.30 -6.43 -0.07
CA GLY A 114 8.62 -6.70 0.48
C GLY A 114 8.75 -6.25 1.93
N ARG A 115 9.03 -7.18 2.82
CA ARG A 115 9.30 -6.97 4.26
C ARG A 115 8.29 -6.02 4.93
N VAL A 116 7.00 -6.16 4.57
CA VAL A 116 5.95 -5.34 5.15
C VAL A 116 5.87 -5.56 6.65
N ARG A 117 5.90 -4.50 7.42
CA ARG A 117 5.79 -4.51 8.89
C ARG A 117 4.85 -3.41 9.34
N ILE A 118 3.98 -3.73 10.28
CA ILE A 118 3.14 -2.76 10.99
C ILE A 118 3.38 -2.92 12.48
N LEU A 119 3.45 -1.80 13.17
CA LEU A 119 3.45 -1.72 14.63
C LEU A 119 2.39 -0.71 15.05
N THR A 120 1.39 -1.15 15.80
CA THR A 120 0.36 -0.26 16.35
C THR A 120 0.73 0.25 17.73
N LYS A 121 0.11 1.35 18.18
CA LYS A 121 0.25 1.90 19.54
C LYS A 121 -0.06 0.88 20.64
N ASP A 122 -0.96 -0.07 20.34
CA ASP A 122 -1.38 -1.11 21.30
C ASP A 122 -0.43 -2.32 21.29
N GLY A 123 0.72 -2.23 20.61
CA GLY A 123 1.77 -3.23 20.59
C GLY A 123 1.51 -4.40 19.63
N ILE A 124 0.49 -4.32 18.78
CA ILE A 124 0.25 -5.31 17.73
C ILE A 124 1.34 -5.18 16.68
N ARG A 125 1.93 -6.31 16.28
CA ARG A 125 2.97 -6.39 15.25
C ARG A 125 2.48 -7.30 14.14
N PHE A 126 2.44 -6.78 12.94
CA PHE A 126 2.16 -7.54 11.73
C PHE A 126 3.39 -7.61 10.84
N SER A 127 3.60 -8.73 10.17
CA SER A 127 4.63 -8.90 9.14
C SER A 127 4.17 -9.81 8.02
N SER A 128 4.48 -9.42 6.78
CA SER A 128 4.20 -10.18 5.55
C SER A 128 5.10 -9.71 4.42
N GLU A 129 5.10 -10.43 3.31
CA GLU A 129 5.73 -9.99 2.05
C GLU A 129 4.80 -9.11 1.19
N GLU A 130 3.52 -9.05 1.55
CA GLU A 130 2.51 -8.29 0.82
C GLU A 130 1.44 -7.81 1.78
N LEU A 131 0.92 -6.61 1.56
CA LEU A 131 -0.28 -6.12 2.23
C LEU A 131 -1.00 -5.15 1.32
N PHE A 132 -2.30 -5.31 1.24
CA PHE A 132 -3.23 -4.35 0.64
C PHE A 132 -3.96 -3.59 1.74
N TRP A 133 -4.11 -2.28 1.55
CA TRP A 133 -4.92 -1.44 2.40
C TRP A 133 -5.92 -0.68 1.55
N ASP A 134 -7.17 -1.08 1.63
CA ASP A 134 -8.29 -0.45 0.94
C ASP A 134 -8.94 0.59 1.85
N GLN A 135 -8.72 1.86 1.54
CA GLN A 135 -9.25 2.98 2.32
C GLN A 135 -10.76 3.18 2.13
N ASN A 136 -11.39 2.63 1.06
CA ASN A 136 -12.83 2.73 0.89
C ASN A 136 -13.58 1.75 1.81
N THR A 137 -13.02 0.55 2.00
CA THR A 137 -13.60 -0.47 2.87
C THR A 137 -13.02 -0.44 4.27
N HIS A 138 -11.97 0.37 4.53
CA HIS A 138 -11.22 0.41 5.78
C HIS A 138 -10.65 -0.95 6.18
N GLU A 139 -10.16 -1.71 5.19
CA GLU A 139 -9.67 -3.07 5.36
C GLU A 139 -8.20 -3.22 4.97
N LEU A 140 -7.51 -4.04 5.77
CA LEU A 140 -6.17 -4.54 5.48
C LEU A 140 -6.28 -6.02 5.10
N TYR A 141 -5.60 -6.46 4.04
CA TYR A 141 -5.58 -7.88 3.70
C TYR A 141 -4.28 -8.31 3.01
N SER A 142 -3.93 -9.58 3.17
CA SER A 142 -2.78 -10.20 2.52
C SER A 142 -3.11 -11.62 2.07
N HIS A 143 -2.64 -11.98 0.88
CA HIS A 143 -2.74 -13.34 0.34
C HIS A 143 -1.41 -14.10 0.46
N LYS A 144 -0.46 -13.56 1.24
CA LYS A 144 0.82 -14.16 1.52
C LYS A 144 0.91 -14.63 2.96
N PHE A 145 1.93 -15.45 3.23
CA PHE A 145 2.24 -15.82 4.60
C PHE A 145 2.39 -14.57 5.47
N SER A 146 1.61 -14.53 6.53
CA SER A 146 1.52 -13.40 7.45
C SER A 146 1.68 -13.88 8.88
N LYS A 147 2.35 -13.05 9.68
CA LYS A 147 2.52 -13.26 11.12
C LYS A 147 1.95 -12.06 11.85
N LEU A 148 1.05 -12.33 12.79
CA LEU A 148 0.45 -11.35 13.68
C LEU A 148 0.85 -11.70 15.12
N ILE A 149 1.40 -10.73 15.84
CA ILE A 149 1.74 -10.82 17.25
C ILE A 149 0.95 -9.73 17.97
N THR A 150 0.11 -10.14 18.88
CA THR A 150 -0.56 -9.27 19.83
C THR A 150 0.05 -9.45 21.22
N PRO A 151 -0.24 -8.61 22.22
CA PRO A 151 0.21 -8.83 23.58
C PRO A 151 -0.17 -10.20 24.15
N GLU A 152 -1.28 -10.80 23.69
CA GLU A 152 -1.86 -12.03 24.23
C GLU A 152 -1.54 -13.29 23.44
N ARG A 153 -1.22 -13.16 22.13
CA ARG A 153 -1.10 -14.31 21.24
C ARG A 153 -0.25 -14.03 20.01
N GLN A 154 0.26 -15.08 19.41
CA GLN A 154 0.91 -15.06 18.12
C GLN A 154 0.15 -15.96 17.15
N LEU A 155 -0.22 -15.42 16.00
CA LEU A 155 -0.89 -16.13 14.91
C LEU A 155 -0.04 -16.03 13.64
N GLN A 156 -0.12 -17.05 12.80
CA GLN A 156 0.51 -17.02 11.48
C GLN A 156 -0.33 -17.86 10.52
N GLY A 157 -0.40 -17.43 9.26
CA GLY A 157 -1.21 -18.10 8.26
C GLY A 157 -0.93 -17.59 6.85
N THR A 158 -1.60 -18.17 5.86
CA THR A 158 -1.41 -17.85 4.44
C THR A 158 -2.42 -16.82 3.92
N TYR A 159 -3.35 -16.41 4.75
CA TYR A 159 -4.30 -15.33 4.47
C TYR A 159 -4.51 -14.51 5.73
N PHE A 160 -4.52 -13.20 5.57
CA PHE A 160 -4.80 -12.23 6.63
C PHE A 160 -5.83 -11.23 6.13
N LYS A 161 -6.77 -10.86 7.00
CA LYS A 161 -7.70 -9.74 6.82
C LYS A 161 -7.95 -9.08 8.15
N SER A 162 -8.06 -7.75 8.17
CA SER A 162 -8.33 -6.96 9.36
C SER A 162 -9.02 -5.64 9.01
N ASP A 163 -9.59 -4.96 9.99
CA ASP A 163 -9.87 -3.54 9.91
C ASP A 163 -8.54 -2.73 9.91
N GLU A 164 -8.59 -1.46 9.55
CA GLU A 164 -7.40 -0.60 9.44
C GLU A 164 -6.70 -0.33 10.78
N HIS A 165 -7.38 -0.52 11.91
CA HIS A 165 -6.82 -0.39 13.27
C HIS A 165 -6.33 -1.71 13.85
N MET A 166 -6.45 -2.81 13.09
CA MET A 166 -6.12 -4.18 13.54
C MET A 166 -6.87 -4.65 14.80
N SER A 167 -8.05 -4.10 15.06
CA SER A 167 -8.90 -4.45 16.20
C SER A 167 -9.62 -5.78 15.98
N HIS A 168 -10.05 -6.03 14.75
CA HIS A 168 -10.72 -7.26 14.34
C HIS A 168 -9.96 -7.88 13.18
N TYR A 169 -9.49 -9.11 13.35
CA TYR A 169 -8.67 -9.77 12.34
C TYR A 169 -9.01 -11.25 12.17
N ILE A 170 -8.77 -11.74 10.96
CA ILE A 170 -8.90 -13.14 10.57
C ILE A 170 -7.56 -13.61 10.00
N VAL A 171 -7.07 -14.75 10.49
CA VAL A 171 -5.89 -15.43 9.94
C VAL A 171 -6.33 -16.84 9.55
N SER A 172 -6.31 -17.16 8.25
CA SER A 172 -6.71 -18.48 7.74
C SER A 172 -5.51 -19.39 7.54
N ASN A 173 -5.73 -20.71 7.61
CA ASN A 173 -4.70 -21.75 7.62
C ASN A 173 -3.65 -21.49 8.70
N SER A 174 -4.14 -21.11 9.88
CA SER A 174 -3.31 -20.57 10.95
C SER A 174 -2.71 -21.68 11.82
N LYS A 175 -1.46 -21.41 12.26
CA LYS A 175 -0.87 -22.03 13.45
C LYS A 175 -0.70 -20.92 14.48
N GLY A 176 -1.05 -21.16 15.73
CA GLY A 176 -0.99 -20.14 16.77
C GLY A 176 -0.34 -20.67 18.05
N LEU A 177 0.31 -19.77 18.77
CA LEU A 177 0.75 -19.96 20.15
C LEU A 177 -0.08 -19.02 21.01
N PHE A 178 -0.69 -19.55 22.05
CA PHE A 178 -1.48 -18.81 23.03
C PHE A 178 -0.73 -18.81 24.37
N GLU A 179 -0.66 -17.68 25.03
CA GLU A 179 -0.18 -17.67 26.41
C GLU A 179 -1.24 -18.28 27.33
N PRO A 180 -0.86 -19.18 28.27
CA PRO A 180 -1.81 -19.95 29.06
C PRO A 180 -2.66 -19.14 30.05
N ASN A 181 -2.33 -17.89 30.32
CA ASN A 181 -2.92 -17.12 31.41
C ASN A 181 -4.26 -16.42 31.08
N THR A 182 -4.78 -16.52 29.86
CA THR A 182 -6.03 -15.84 29.48
C THR A 182 -7.22 -16.78 29.29
N MET A 183 -7.09 -18.09 29.55
CA MET A 183 -8.13 -19.08 29.19
C MET A 183 -9.21 -19.38 30.23
N PHE A 184 -9.24 -18.71 31.38
CA PHE A 184 -10.24 -19.04 32.41
C PHE A 184 -10.98 -17.81 32.91
N ASN A 185 -11.83 -17.23 32.11
CA ASN A 185 -13.07 -16.59 32.56
C ASN A 185 -13.88 -16.14 31.34
N ASN A 186 -14.67 -17.03 30.79
CA ASN A 186 -15.98 -16.67 30.23
C ASN A 186 -16.73 -17.96 29.87
N ASN A 187 -17.77 -18.25 30.66
CA ASN A 187 -18.85 -19.13 30.26
C ASN A 187 -19.59 -18.51 29.09
N ASP A 188 -19.24 -18.89 27.88
CA ASP A 188 -20.13 -18.73 26.75
C ASP A 188 -20.09 -20.01 25.92
N ASN A 189 -21.21 -20.71 25.97
CA ASN A 189 -21.56 -21.82 25.11
C ASN A 189 -21.49 -21.43 23.65
N ILE A 190 -20.46 -21.86 22.96
CA ILE A 190 -20.45 -21.90 21.50
C ILE A 190 -20.26 -23.34 21.06
N ASN A 191 -21.33 -23.91 20.55
CA ASN A 191 -21.33 -25.18 19.84
C ASN A 191 -20.35 -25.13 18.70
N SER A 192 -19.23 -25.83 18.82
CA SER A 192 -18.29 -26.08 17.73
C SER A 192 -18.49 -27.51 17.26
N ASP A 193 -19.29 -27.66 16.21
CA ASP A 193 -19.29 -28.84 15.38
C ASP A 193 -18.08 -28.87 14.47
N THR A 194 -17.50 -30.06 14.41
CA THR A 194 -16.58 -30.56 13.37
C THR A 194 -15.07 -30.45 13.66
N SER A 195 -14.61 -31.29 14.58
CA SER A 195 -13.23 -31.80 14.46
C SER A 195 -13.27 -33.30 14.11
N LYS A 196 -13.01 -33.62 12.87
CA LYS A 196 -12.69 -35.00 12.48
C LYS A 196 -11.30 -35.36 13.00
N ASN A 197 -11.32 -36.21 14.04
CA ASN A 197 -10.18 -36.99 14.53
C ASN A 197 -9.51 -37.76 13.39
N GLN A 198 -8.29 -37.42 13.04
CA GLN A 198 -7.36 -38.37 12.40
C GLN A 198 -6.44 -38.92 13.48
N GLN A 199 -6.74 -40.12 13.91
CA GLN A 199 -5.86 -40.93 14.72
C GLN A 199 -4.57 -41.21 13.95
N ILE A 200 -3.46 -40.72 14.47
CA ILE A 200 -2.12 -41.11 14.04
C ILE A 200 -1.86 -42.52 14.59
N LYS A 201 -1.96 -43.53 13.73
CA LYS A 201 -1.46 -44.88 13.99
C LYS A 201 0.05 -44.82 14.25
N ARG A 202 0.47 -45.08 15.48
CA ARG A 202 1.89 -45.34 15.82
C ARG A 202 2.29 -46.64 15.17
N GLN A 203 3.29 -46.60 14.29
CA GLN A 203 3.99 -47.75 13.77
C GLN A 203 4.84 -48.39 14.91
N PRO A 204 4.89 -49.73 15.01
CA PRO A 204 5.76 -50.40 15.99
C PRO A 204 7.25 -50.23 15.58
N ALA A 205 8.08 -50.00 16.57
CA ALA A 205 9.53 -49.92 16.39
C ALA A 205 10.13 -51.23 15.89
N LEU A 206 10.98 -51.15 14.88
CA LEU A 206 11.79 -52.30 14.38
C LEU A 206 12.84 -52.71 15.42
N PRO A 207 13.10 -54.04 15.60
CA PRO A 207 14.09 -54.52 16.56
C PRO A 207 15.54 -54.22 16.10
N GLN A 208 16.31 -53.62 17.02
CA GLN A 208 17.72 -53.40 16.83
C GLN A 208 18.48 -54.74 16.84
N LYS A 209 19.23 -55.06 15.78
CA LYS A 209 20.21 -56.18 15.75
C LYS A 209 21.40 -55.80 16.62
N ARG A 210 21.60 -56.60 17.70
CA ARG A 210 22.88 -56.62 18.45
C ARG A 210 23.97 -57.22 17.57
N HIS A 211 25.02 -56.47 17.33
CA HIS A 211 26.29 -57.03 16.89
C HIS A 211 27.11 -57.47 18.12
N THR A 212 27.27 -58.78 18.28
CA THR A 212 28.28 -59.43 19.13
C THR A 212 29.52 -59.73 18.27
N LYS A 213 30.67 -59.31 18.81
CA LYS A 213 32.07 -59.53 18.41
C LYS A 213 32.61 -58.76 17.25
#